data_29efaf1603aed94e80f32ea143575d66
#
_entry.id   29efaf1603aed94e80f32ea143575d66
#
_cell.length_a   1.000
_cell.length_b   1.000
_cell.length_c   1.000
_cell.angle_alpha   90.00
_cell.angle_beta   90.00
_cell.angle_gamma   90.00
#
_symmetry.space_group_name_H-M   'P 1'
#
loop_
_entity.id
_entity.type
_entity.pdbx_description
1 polymer ?
#
loop_
_entity_poly.entity_id
_entity_poly.type
_entity_poly.pdbx_seq_one_letter_code
_entity_poly.pdbx_strand_id
1 'polypeptide(L)'
;MTVTAVRKDPQNLSMTLEAEFDASAERVWQLWADPRQLERWWGPPTYPATFTKHDLAPGSRVEYHMTGPEGDQHHGYWDIVSANAPYQLVVRDGFSQPDGTPNTDMPVGTMRVSIEELAQGRTRMSIESLFPSTEAMEQLLAMGQEEGMIVAAGQIDAILAEDPVAGR
;
A
#
# COMPACT_ATOMS: atom_id res chain seq x y z
N MET A 1 -18.07 2.02 5.73
CA MET A 1 -17.14 1.74 4.63
C MET A 1 -15.81 2.38 4.90
N THR A 2 -14.75 1.64 4.66
CA THR A 2 -13.41 2.03 5.03
C THR A 2 -12.85 3.16 4.19
N VAL A 3 -12.90 3.03 2.86
CA VAL A 3 -12.38 4.07 1.95
C VAL A 3 -13.35 5.23 1.91
N THR A 4 -12.86 6.42 2.28
CA THR A 4 -13.71 7.62 2.39
C THR A 4 -13.52 8.58 1.23
N ALA A 5 -12.37 8.58 0.55
CA ALA A 5 -12.10 9.46 -0.57
C ALA A 5 -10.97 8.94 -1.44
N VAL A 6 -11.06 9.23 -2.73
CA VAL A 6 -9.95 9.05 -3.68
C VAL A 6 -9.88 10.31 -4.51
N ARG A 7 -8.70 10.94 -4.57
CA ARG A 7 -8.49 12.17 -5.32
C ARG A 7 -7.28 12.04 -6.24
N LYS A 8 -7.44 12.50 -7.47
CA LYS A 8 -6.34 12.58 -8.44
C LYS A 8 -6.02 14.05 -8.70
N ASP A 9 -4.73 14.37 -8.71
CA ASP A 9 -4.23 15.71 -8.98
C ASP A 9 -3.16 15.64 -10.08
N PRO A 10 -3.57 15.71 -11.36
CA PRO A 10 -2.63 15.61 -12.47
C PRO A 10 -1.58 16.72 -12.51
N GLN A 11 -1.89 17.90 -11.98
CA GLN A 11 -0.93 19.00 -11.94
C GLN A 11 0.25 18.70 -11.03
N ASN A 12 -0.02 18.03 -9.90
CA ASN A 12 1.01 17.65 -8.93
C ASN A 12 1.42 16.20 -9.08
N LEU A 13 0.97 15.52 -10.12
CA LEU A 13 1.30 14.12 -10.43
C LEU A 13 1.03 13.21 -9.23
N SER A 14 -0.13 13.36 -8.60
CA SER A 14 -0.45 12.59 -7.40
C SER A 14 -1.85 11.99 -7.43
N MET A 15 -2.01 10.91 -6.66
CA MET A 15 -3.29 10.30 -6.38
C MET A 15 -3.29 9.94 -4.89
N THR A 16 -4.36 10.32 -4.19
CA THR A 16 -4.47 10.06 -2.75
C THR A 16 -5.73 9.27 -2.45
N LEU A 17 -5.55 8.16 -1.73
CA LEU A 17 -6.65 7.39 -1.17
C LEU A 17 -6.70 7.65 0.33
N GLU A 18 -7.90 7.93 0.86
CA GLU A 18 -8.11 8.08 2.30
C GLU A 18 -9.07 7.01 2.79
N ALA A 19 -8.77 6.48 3.97
CA ALA A 19 -9.58 5.47 4.62
C ALA A 19 -9.64 5.76 6.11
N GLU A 20 -10.77 5.41 6.76
CA GLU A 20 -10.95 5.59 8.21
C GLU A 20 -11.33 4.26 8.84
N PHE A 21 -10.80 4.02 10.04
CA PHE A 21 -10.95 2.76 10.75
C PHE A 21 -11.29 2.99 12.22
N ASP A 22 -12.09 2.08 12.80
CA ASP A 22 -12.33 2.00 14.23
C ASP A 22 -11.20 1.18 14.89
N ALA A 23 -9.99 1.73 14.83
CA ALA A 23 -8.80 1.07 15.35
C ALA A 23 -7.76 2.13 15.70
N SER A 24 -6.81 1.81 16.58
CA SER A 24 -5.75 2.72 16.95
C SER A 24 -4.72 2.90 15.83
N ALA A 25 -3.92 3.96 15.90
CA ALA A 25 -2.84 4.18 14.95
C ALA A 25 -1.84 3.02 14.97
N GLU A 26 -1.51 2.51 16.15
CA GLU A 26 -0.62 1.36 16.30
C GLU A 26 -1.19 0.13 15.60
N ARG A 27 -2.50 -0.09 15.73
CA ARG A 27 -3.15 -1.23 15.06
C ARG A 27 -3.12 -1.08 13.55
N VAL A 28 -3.40 0.12 13.04
CA VAL A 28 -3.35 0.40 11.60
C VAL A 28 -1.92 0.24 11.08
N TRP A 29 -0.93 0.68 11.85
CA TRP A 29 0.48 0.50 11.46
C TRP A 29 0.84 -0.97 11.27
N GLN A 30 0.29 -1.89 12.08
CA GLN A 30 0.57 -3.32 11.95
C GLN A 30 0.13 -3.89 10.60
N LEU A 31 -0.84 -3.27 9.95
CA LEU A 31 -1.25 -3.68 8.61
C LEU A 31 -0.12 -3.52 7.57
N TRP A 32 0.82 -2.63 7.86
CA TRP A 32 2.02 -2.39 7.04
C TRP A 32 3.26 -3.09 7.59
N ALA A 33 3.41 -3.09 8.92
CA ALA A 33 4.61 -3.56 9.57
C ALA A 33 4.68 -5.08 9.71
N ASP A 34 3.54 -5.75 9.75
CA ASP A 34 3.47 -7.20 9.82
C ASP A 34 3.29 -7.76 8.41
N PRO A 35 4.29 -8.45 7.83
CA PRO A 35 4.17 -8.93 6.45
C PRO A 35 3.03 -9.92 6.25
N ARG A 36 2.64 -10.68 7.30
CA ARG A 36 1.50 -11.61 7.18
C ARG A 36 0.17 -10.86 7.08
N GLN A 37 0.05 -9.71 7.74
CA GLN A 37 -1.13 -8.87 7.61
C GLN A 37 -1.12 -8.09 6.30
N LEU A 38 0.04 -7.56 5.92
CA LEU A 38 0.21 -6.81 4.66
C LEU A 38 -0.17 -7.68 3.46
N GLU A 39 0.20 -8.95 3.46
CA GLU A 39 -0.14 -9.90 2.40
C GLU A 39 -1.64 -10.05 2.20
N ARG A 40 -2.42 -9.87 3.25
CA ARG A 40 -3.86 -10.12 3.21
C ARG A 40 -4.64 -9.02 2.52
N TRP A 41 -4.07 -7.83 2.36
CA TRP A 41 -4.81 -6.72 1.76
C TRP A 41 -4.08 -6.01 0.63
N TRP A 42 -2.75 -6.14 0.51
CA TRP A 42 -1.99 -5.39 -0.48
C TRP A 42 -2.40 -5.72 -1.91
N GLY A 43 -2.64 -6.97 -2.24
CA GLY A 43 -3.14 -7.37 -3.54
C GLY A 43 -4.66 -7.54 -3.55
N PRO A 44 -5.33 -7.29 -4.69
CA PRO A 44 -6.76 -7.58 -4.77
C PRO A 44 -7.01 -9.08 -4.63
N PRO A 45 -8.27 -9.51 -4.33
CA PRO A 45 -8.56 -10.93 -4.07
C PRO A 45 -8.17 -11.88 -5.21
N THR A 46 -8.16 -11.40 -6.45
CA THR A 46 -7.77 -12.20 -7.61
C THR A 46 -6.26 -12.31 -7.79
N TYR A 47 -5.50 -11.43 -7.13
CA TYR A 47 -4.04 -11.39 -7.18
C TYR A 47 -3.46 -11.18 -5.78
N PRO A 48 -3.62 -12.17 -4.89
CA PRO A 48 -3.09 -12.02 -3.53
C PRO A 48 -1.59 -11.86 -3.51
N ALA A 49 -1.11 -11.04 -2.59
CA ALA A 49 0.32 -10.73 -2.46
C ALA A 49 1.03 -11.70 -1.54
N THR A 50 2.30 -11.97 -1.86
CA THR A 50 3.24 -12.68 -1.01
C THR A 50 4.47 -11.79 -0.81
N PHE A 51 4.83 -11.51 0.43
CA PHE A 51 6.00 -10.70 0.74
C PHE A 51 7.16 -11.62 1.10
N THR A 52 8.16 -11.66 0.23
CA THR A 52 9.33 -12.56 0.36
C THR A 52 10.46 -11.90 1.14
N LYS A 53 10.49 -10.57 1.19
CA LYS A 53 11.45 -9.81 1.96
C LYS A 53 10.73 -8.58 2.52
N HIS A 54 10.83 -8.37 3.83
CA HIS A 54 10.10 -7.27 4.47
C HIS A 54 10.92 -6.71 5.63
N ASP A 55 11.33 -5.45 5.50
CA ASP A 55 12.02 -4.69 6.55
C ASP A 55 11.72 -3.22 6.27
N LEU A 56 11.10 -2.54 7.23
CA LEU A 56 10.73 -1.13 7.07
C LEU A 56 11.82 -0.17 7.54
N ALA A 57 13.01 -0.63 7.88
CA ALA A 57 14.10 0.26 8.24
C ALA A 57 14.54 1.10 7.02
N PRO A 58 14.81 2.40 7.19
CA PRO A 58 15.31 3.23 6.10
C PRO A 58 16.53 2.62 5.41
N GLY A 59 16.52 2.62 4.08
CA GLY A 59 17.57 2.00 3.27
C GLY A 59 17.36 0.52 2.97
N SER A 60 16.36 -0.11 3.59
CA SER A 60 16.03 -1.52 3.32
C SER A 60 15.11 -1.64 2.10
N ARG A 61 15.02 -2.86 1.57
CA ARG A 61 14.12 -3.16 0.44
C ARG A 61 13.10 -4.20 0.85
N VAL A 62 11.85 -3.93 0.47
CA VAL A 62 10.73 -4.88 0.57
C VAL A 62 10.51 -5.48 -0.81
N GLU A 63 10.32 -6.79 -0.88
CA GLU A 63 10.09 -7.49 -2.15
C GLU A 63 8.84 -8.34 -2.03
N TYR A 64 8.00 -8.29 -3.07
CA TYR A 64 6.75 -9.03 -3.09
C TYR A 64 6.36 -9.43 -4.51
N HIS A 65 5.42 -10.37 -4.61
CA HIS A 65 4.76 -10.66 -5.87
C HIS A 65 3.28 -10.89 -5.61
N MET A 66 2.49 -10.68 -6.66
CA MET A 66 1.07 -10.98 -6.68
C MET A 66 0.84 -12.13 -7.66
N THR A 67 0.09 -13.15 -7.23
CA THR A 67 -0.13 -14.35 -8.03
C THR A 67 -1.58 -14.40 -8.48
N GLY A 68 -1.80 -14.50 -9.79
CA GLY A 68 -3.12 -14.58 -10.38
C GLY A 68 -3.67 -16.00 -10.39
N PRO A 69 -4.96 -16.16 -10.77
CA PRO A 69 -5.63 -17.47 -10.76
C PRO A 69 -5.02 -18.48 -11.74
N GLU A 70 -4.28 -18.02 -12.72
CA GLU A 70 -3.61 -18.91 -13.71
C GLU A 70 -2.14 -19.13 -13.37
N GLY A 71 -1.68 -18.68 -12.19
CA GLY A 71 -0.31 -18.82 -11.76
C GLY A 71 0.63 -17.72 -12.25
N ASP A 72 0.13 -16.75 -13.01
CA ASP A 72 0.92 -15.62 -13.45
C ASP A 72 1.29 -14.74 -12.24
N GLN A 73 2.53 -14.22 -12.24
CA GLN A 73 3.05 -13.44 -11.13
C GLN A 73 3.47 -12.04 -11.58
N HIS A 74 3.14 -11.04 -10.77
CA HIS A 74 3.55 -9.67 -10.96
C HIS A 74 4.42 -9.29 -9.77
N HIS A 75 5.67 -8.88 -10.03
CA HIS A 75 6.66 -8.60 -9.00
C HIS A 75 6.82 -7.11 -8.77
N GLY A 76 7.00 -6.73 -7.52
CA GLY A 76 7.24 -5.34 -7.13
C GLY A 76 8.20 -5.25 -5.95
N TYR A 77 8.66 -4.03 -5.70
CA TYR A 77 9.55 -3.76 -4.58
C TYR A 77 9.27 -2.36 -4.01
N TRP A 78 9.66 -2.19 -2.75
CA TRP A 78 9.72 -0.88 -2.12
C TRP A 78 11.14 -0.64 -1.61
N ASP A 79 11.71 0.51 -1.92
CA ASP A 79 12.91 0.99 -1.22
C ASP A 79 12.43 1.93 -0.13
N ILE A 80 12.76 1.63 1.12
CA ILE A 80 12.28 2.39 2.27
C ILE A 80 13.06 3.69 2.39
N VAL A 81 12.36 4.82 2.28
CA VAL A 81 12.95 6.15 2.44
C VAL A 81 12.93 6.57 3.90
N SER A 82 11.76 6.45 4.54
CA SER A 82 11.63 6.77 5.97
C SER A 82 10.47 5.98 6.57
N ALA A 83 10.57 5.73 7.86
CA ALA A 83 9.52 5.06 8.62
C ALA A 83 9.50 5.66 10.04
N ASN A 84 8.38 6.31 10.38
CA ASN A 84 8.15 6.91 11.69
C ASN A 84 6.90 6.28 12.28
N ALA A 85 7.06 5.09 12.86
CA ALA A 85 5.97 4.33 13.43
C ALA A 85 5.30 5.08 14.58
N PRO A 86 3.99 5.04 14.71
CA PRO A 86 3.03 4.42 13.81
C PRO A 86 2.39 5.40 12.80
N TYR A 87 3.04 6.51 12.47
CA TYR A 87 2.38 7.63 11.81
C TYR A 87 2.77 7.84 10.35
N GLN A 88 3.94 7.39 9.92
CA GLN A 88 4.37 7.69 8.55
C GLN A 88 5.30 6.62 7.98
N LEU A 89 5.08 6.32 6.71
CA LEU A 89 5.96 5.46 5.91
C LEU A 89 6.11 6.10 4.54
N VAL A 90 7.35 6.26 4.08
CA VAL A 90 7.64 6.76 2.73
C VAL A 90 8.52 5.74 2.03
N VAL A 91 8.09 5.31 0.84
CA VAL A 91 8.81 4.31 0.06
C VAL A 91 8.89 4.77 -1.39
N ARG A 92 9.94 4.32 -2.09
CA ARG A 92 9.96 4.34 -3.54
C ARG A 92 9.46 2.99 -4.01
N ASP A 93 8.42 3.01 -4.81
CA ASP A 93 7.75 1.79 -5.22
C ASP A 93 7.95 1.57 -6.72
N GLY A 94 8.36 0.36 -7.08
CA GLY A 94 8.65 0.02 -8.45
C GLY A 94 8.30 -1.42 -8.76
N PHE A 95 8.51 -1.77 -10.03
CA PHE A 95 8.29 -3.12 -10.52
C PHE A 95 9.62 -3.87 -10.56
N SER A 96 9.57 -5.19 -10.32
CA SER A 96 10.77 -6.01 -10.38
C SER A 96 10.62 -7.14 -11.39
N GLN A 97 11.78 -7.69 -11.78
CA GLN A 97 11.88 -8.91 -12.55
C GLN A 97 11.59 -10.10 -11.63
N PRO A 98 11.31 -11.29 -12.20
CA PRO A 98 11.07 -12.47 -11.38
C PRO A 98 12.21 -12.82 -10.42
N ASP A 99 13.45 -12.41 -10.71
CA ASP A 99 14.61 -12.63 -9.85
C ASP A 99 14.76 -11.57 -8.73
N GLY A 100 13.85 -10.60 -8.67
CA GLY A 100 13.87 -9.55 -7.66
C GLY A 100 14.61 -8.27 -8.06
N THR A 101 15.31 -8.26 -9.20
CA THR A 101 15.98 -7.03 -9.66
C THR A 101 14.98 -6.03 -10.21
N PRO A 102 15.22 -4.71 -10.06
CA PRO A 102 14.31 -3.71 -10.59
C PRO A 102 14.10 -3.82 -12.10
N ASN A 103 12.85 -3.67 -12.54
CA ASN A 103 12.53 -3.58 -13.96
C ASN A 103 12.65 -2.11 -14.38
N THR A 104 13.76 -1.76 -14.98
CA THR A 104 14.08 -0.39 -15.35
C THR A 104 13.23 0.15 -16.52
N ASP A 105 12.46 -0.71 -17.17
CA ASP A 105 11.54 -0.28 -18.23
C ASP A 105 10.22 0.27 -17.67
N MET A 106 9.98 0.10 -16.37
CA MET A 106 8.77 0.56 -15.71
C MET A 106 9.07 1.75 -14.80
N PRO A 107 8.09 2.66 -14.63
CA PRO A 107 8.31 3.84 -13.79
C PRO A 107 8.45 3.49 -12.31
N VAL A 108 9.22 4.30 -11.59
CA VAL A 108 9.36 4.22 -10.14
C VAL A 108 8.65 5.45 -9.55
N GLY A 109 7.66 5.19 -8.70
CA GLY A 109 6.93 6.24 -8.01
C GLY A 109 7.37 6.37 -6.56
N THR A 110 6.72 7.30 -5.86
CA THR A 110 6.86 7.44 -4.41
C THR A 110 5.51 7.20 -3.78
N MET A 111 5.46 6.42 -2.72
CA MET A 111 4.25 6.21 -1.96
C MET A 111 4.47 6.74 -0.56
N ARG A 112 3.56 7.62 -0.11
CA ARG A 112 3.60 8.18 1.23
C ARG A 112 2.36 7.77 1.98
N VAL A 113 2.57 7.04 3.08
CA VAL A 113 1.49 6.62 3.97
C VAL A 113 1.51 7.51 5.19
N SER A 114 0.35 8.08 5.52
CA SER A 114 0.17 8.90 6.71
C SER A 114 -0.97 8.33 7.54
N ILE A 115 -0.73 8.17 8.85
CA ILE A 115 -1.69 7.62 9.79
C ILE A 115 -1.93 8.66 10.87
N GLU A 116 -3.20 9.09 11.01
CA GLU A 116 -3.58 10.19 11.92
C GLU A 116 -4.65 9.70 12.88
N GLU A 117 -4.42 9.93 14.16
CA GLU A 117 -5.40 9.62 15.20
C GLU A 117 -6.54 10.62 15.12
N LEU A 118 -7.76 10.10 15.13
CA LEU A 118 -8.99 10.89 15.19
C LEU A 118 -9.62 10.75 16.56
N ALA A 119 -10.72 11.48 16.80
CA ALA A 119 -11.48 11.35 18.03
C ALA A 119 -12.03 9.93 18.20
N GLN A 120 -12.27 9.51 19.46
CA GLN A 120 -12.97 8.28 19.81
C GLN A 120 -12.25 6.99 19.35
N GLY A 121 -10.92 7.03 19.35
CA GLY A 121 -10.12 5.84 19.01
C GLY A 121 -10.15 5.47 17.55
N ARG A 122 -10.59 6.35 16.68
CA ARG A 122 -10.59 6.15 15.23
C ARG A 122 -9.28 6.66 14.62
N THR A 123 -8.97 6.17 13.44
CA THR A 123 -7.73 6.50 12.74
C THR A 123 -8.03 6.76 11.26
N ARG A 124 -7.41 7.77 10.70
CA ARG A 124 -7.41 8.02 9.25
C ARG A 124 -6.07 7.61 8.67
N MET A 125 -6.11 6.90 7.56
CA MET A 125 -4.94 6.52 6.80
C MET A 125 -5.04 7.16 5.41
N SER A 126 -3.95 7.80 4.97
CA SER A 126 -3.83 8.33 3.62
C SER A 126 -2.71 7.60 2.91
N ILE A 127 -2.96 7.19 1.67
CA ILE A 127 -1.94 6.63 0.79
C ILE A 127 -1.83 7.58 -0.40
N GLU A 128 -0.73 8.31 -0.46
CA GLU A 128 -0.45 9.25 -1.55
C GLU A 128 0.56 8.64 -2.50
N SER A 129 0.16 8.50 -3.76
CA SER A 129 1.04 8.02 -4.83
C SER A 129 1.53 9.23 -5.62
N LEU A 130 2.84 9.38 -5.73
CA LEU A 130 3.49 10.44 -6.49
C LEU A 130 4.15 9.82 -7.72
N PHE A 131 3.79 10.31 -8.90
CA PHE A 131 4.27 9.77 -10.17
C PHE A 131 5.44 10.60 -10.68
N PRO A 132 6.45 9.98 -11.34
CA PRO A 132 7.62 10.73 -11.81
C PRO A 132 7.35 11.60 -13.03
N SER A 133 6.26 11.34 -13.77
CA SER A 133 5.93 12.09 -14.99
C SER A 133 4.45 11.91 -15.32
N THR A 134 3.95 12.76 -16.22
CA THR A 134 2.59 12.63 -16.74
C THR A 134 2.41 11.29 -17.44
N GLU A 135 3.38 10.87 -18.24
CA GLU A 135 3.32 9.60 -18.97
C GLU A 135 3.26 8.42 -18.00
N ALA A 136 4.05 8.46 -16.91
CA ALA A 136 4.02 7.41 -15.90
C ALA A 136 2.66 7.35 -15.21
N MET A 137 2.10 8.51 -14.87
CA MET A 137 0.77 8.58 -14.24
C MET A 137 -0.29 7.98 -15.15
N GLU A 138 -0.29 8.36 -16.42
CA GLU A 138 -1.25 7.83 -17.39
C GLU A 138 -1.09 6.32 -17.56
N GLN A 139 0.15 5.84 -17.65
CA GLN A 139 0.43 4.42 -17.81
C GLN A 139 -0.08 3.61 -16.62
N LEU A 140 0.23 4.04 -15.40
CA LEU A 140 -0.14 3.29 -14.20
C LEU A 140 -1.64 3.33 -13.95
N LEU A 141 -2.29 4.47 -14.20
CA LEU A 141 -3.75 4.54 -14.09
C LEU A 141 -4.45 3.68 -15.14
N ALA A 142 -3.89 3.62 -16.36
CA ALA A 142 -4.42 2.74 -17.40
C ALA A 142 -4.28 1.26 -17.05
N MET A 143 -3.29 0.92 -16.22
CA MET A 143 -3.11 -0.46 -15.72
C MET A 143 -4.06 -0.82 -14.58
N GLY A 144 -4.89 0.12 -14.13
CA GLY A 144 -5.88 -0.13 -13.08
C GLY A 144 -5.40 0.16 -11.67
N GLN A 145 -4.40 1.01 -11.49
CA GLN A 145 -3.84 1.30 -10.17
C GLN A 145 -4.89 1.85 -9.20
N GLU A 146 -5.75 2.76 -9.65
CA GLU A 146 -6.78 3.33 -8.79
C GLU A 146 -7.76 2.28 -8.29
N GLU A 147 -8.31 1.52 -9.21
CA GLU A 147 -9.29 0.47 -8.89
C GLU A 147 -8.67 -0.60 -8.01
N GLY A 148 -7.43 -0.99 -8.30
CA GLY A 148 -6.71 -1.98 -7.52
C GLY A 148 -6.47 -1.54 -6.09
N MET A 149 -6.12 -0.27 -5.88
CA MET A 149 -5.90 0.26 -4.53
C MET A 149 -7.20 0.32 -3.73
N ILE A 150 -8.30 0.71 -4.36
CA ILE A 150 -9.60 0.76 -3.69
C ILE A 150 -10.01 -0.64 -3.23
N VAL A 151 -9.90 -1.63 -4.11
CA VAL A 151 -10.27 -3.00 -3.78
C VAL A 151 -9.34 -3.57 -2.71
N ALA A 152 -8.03 -3.32 -2.83
CA ALA A 152 -7.06 -3.79 -1.84
C ALA A 152 -7.36 -3.20 -0.46
N ALA A 153 -7.49 -1.88 -0.36
CA ALA A 153 -7.78 -1.22 0.91
C ALA A 153 -9.12 -1.65 1.51
N GLY A 154 -10.08 -1.98 0.66
CA GLY A 154 -11.39 -2.47 1.11
C GLY A 154 -11.32 -3.80 1.86
N GLN A 155 -10.24 -4.55 1.72
CA GLN A 155 -10.06 -5.82 2.44
C GLN A 155 -9.62 -5.63 3.90
N ILE A 156 -9.19 -4.42 4.26
CA ILE A 156 -8.67 -4.14 5.61
C ILE A 156 -9.76 -4.31 6.67
N ASP A 157 -11.01 -3.95 6.37
CA ASP A 157 -12.10 -4.07 7.34
C ASP A 157 -12.26 -5.50 7.86
N ALA A 158 -12.13 -6.49 6.98
CA ALA A 158 -12.25 -7.89 7.37
C ALA A 158 -11.11 -8.30 8.31
N ILE A 159 -9.91 -7.77 8.10
CA ILE A 159 -8.76 -8.05 8.96
C ILE A 159 -8.99 -7.47 10.35
N LEU A 160 -9.43 -6.21 10.41
CA LEU A 160 -9.68 -5.53 11.70
C LEU A 160 -10.83 -6.16 12.45
N ALA A 161 -11.83 -6.70 11.73
CA ALA A 161 -12.97 -7.36 12.34
C ALA A 161 -12.60 -8.65 13.09
N GLU A 162 -11.43 -9.22 12.81
CA GLU A 162 -10.92 -10.41 13.50
C GLU A 162 -10.30 -10.06 14.86
N ASP A 163 -10.04 -8.79 15.14
CA ASP A 163 -9.45 -8.38 16.40
C ASP A 163 -10.43 -8.61 17.55
N PRO A 164 -9.93 -9.02 18.73
CA PRO A 164 -10.79 -9.07 19.92
C PRO A 164 -11.34 -7.67 20.24
N VAL A 165 -12.63 -7.58 20.53
CA VAL A 165 -13.27 -6.29 20.82
C VAL A 165 -12.57 -5.58 21.97
N ALA A 166 -12.21 -6.31 23.03
CA ALA A 166 -11.56 -5.76 24.21
C ALA A 166 -10.11 -5.34 23.95
N GLY A 167 -9.51 -5.78 22.86
CA GLY A 167 -8.12 -5.46 22.51
C GLY A 167 -7.96 -4.28 21.57
N ARG A 168 -9.05 -3.68 21.16
CA ARG A 168 -9.01 -2.57 20.20
C ARG A 168 -8.75 -1.25 20.86
#